data_11b0618bf05d7967c4a2d1ed899cac9b
#
_entry.id   11b0618bf05d7967c4a2d1ed899cac9b
#
_cell.length_a   1.000
_cell.length_b   1.000
_cell.length_c   1.000
_cell.angle_alpha   90.00
_cell.angle_beta   90.00
_cell.angle_gamma   90.00
#
_symmetry.space_group_name_H-M   'P 1'
#
loop_
_entity.id
_entity.type
_entity.pdbx_description
1 polymer ?
#
loop_
_entity_poly.entity_id
_entity_poly.type
_entity_poly.pdbx_seq_one_letter_code
_entity_poly.pdbx_strand_id
1 'polypeptide(L)'
;MDKESFVISKFENSFNGDDGAVVGKWVFSKDLFCENVHFRRDYMSLREIAVKSMLVNISDAIAMNAKPKFALLGLTLPKNIKESEICELASGFNDTARKFGIKIIGGDTICGEKIDISVTIISKTKKAIFRKGAKNSDFIAFTGNLGGVKKEFEYLENLREKGLKFDEIRSEFDKKFANSKFIKPNLRGNFFYKSAKFIRSAMDLSDGLGVDLDRFLRINALGISFLKEISKGEFASGEEYEILFAFSPKNRDKILKIAKKCGVEITIFGRLEKLNEKTKFINSVRNHHFCD
;
A
#
# COMPACT_ATOMS: atom_id res chain seq x y z
N MET A 1 -6.36 21.96 -1.92
CA MET A 1 -6.95 20.59 -1.89
C MET A 1 -6.44 19.93 -3.15
N ASP A 2 -5.78 18.79 -3.04
CA ASP A 2 -5.34 18.05 -4.21
C ASP A 2 -6.54 17.45 -4.98
N LYS A 3 -6.30 16.99 -6.21
CA LYS A 3 -7.39 16.49 -7.10
C LYS A 3 -8.11 15.28 -6.53
N GLU A 4 -7.38 14.37 -5.87
CA GLU A 4 -7.94 13.17 -5.24
C GLU A 4 -8.91 13.55 -4.12
N SER A 5 -8.46 14.38 -3.17
CA SER A 5 -9.30 14.89 -2.07
C SER A 5 -10.53 15.64 -2.59
N PHE A 6 -10.38 16.37 -3.71
CA PHE A 6 -11.51 17.06 -4.34
C PHE A 6 -12.52 16.06 -4.89
N VAL A 7 -12.09 15.00 -5.59
CA VAL A 7 -12.99 13.95 -6.10
C VAL A 7 -13.71 13.26 -4.96
N ILE A 8 -12.98 12.83 -3.91
CA ILE A 8 -13.56 12.16 -2.74
C ILE A 8 -14.62 13.04 -2.09
N SER A 9 -14.40 14.36 -1.99
CA SER A 9 -15.36 15.31 -1.40
C SER A 9 -16.71 15.39 -2.13
N LYS A 10 -16.77 14.92 -3.40
CA LYS A 10 -18.04 14.88 -4.16
C LYS A 10 -18.90 13.66 -3.84
N PHE A 11 -18.32 12.65 -3.20
CA PHE A 11 -18.98 11.41 -2.80
C PHE A 11 -18.91 11.18 -1.29
N GLU A 12 -18.65 12.25 -0.51
CA GLU A 12 -18.47 12.16 0.94
C GLU A 12 -19.69 11.57 1.63
N ASN A 13 -19.44 10.54 2.44
CA ASN A 13 -20.42 9.87 3.29
C ASN A 13 -19.70 9.18 4.47
N SER A 14 -20.45 8.54 5.36
CA SER A 14 -19.90 7.92 6.58
C SER A 14 -19.00 6.69 6.35
N PHE A 15 -18.90 6.19 5.13
CA PHE A 15 -18.06 5.03 4.79
C PHE A 15 -16.72 5.42 4.16
N ASN A 16 -16.56 6.67 3.74
CA ASN A 16 -15.34 7.15 3.07
C ASN A 16 -14.29 7.61 4.09
N GLY A 17 -13.01 7.62 3.67
CA GLY A 17 -11.90 8.22 4.42
C GLY A 17 -10.95 7.25 5.09
N ASP A 18 -11.11 5.96 4.83
CA ASP A 18 -10.18 4.89 5.26
C ASP A 18 -9.64 4.10 4.07
N ASP A 19 -8.77 3.12 4.31
CA ASP A 19 -8.22 2.20 3.29
C ASP A 19 -9.31 1.31 2.65
N GLY A 20 -10.51 1.28 3.23
CA GLY A 20 -11.68 0.59 2.70
C GLY A 20 -12.95 0.90 3.47
N ALA A 21 -14.08 0.65 2.85
CA ALA A 21 -15.40 0.85 3.44
C ALA A 21 -15.81 -0.34 4.32
N VAL A 22 -16.31 -0.08 5.53
CA VAL A 22 -16.79 -1.11 6.46
C VAL A 22 -18.31 -1.17 6.46
N VAL A 23 -18.86 -2.30 5.99
CA VAL A 23 -20.32 -2.55 6.00
C VAL A 23 -20.59 -3.83 6.82
N GLY A 24 -21.10 -3.67 8.02
CA GLY A 24 -21.27 -4.76 8.96
C GLY A 24 -19.93 -5.40 9.32
N LYS A 25 -19.73 -6.67 8.95
CA LYS A 25 -18.47 -7.42 9.16
C LYS A 25 -17.59 -7.48 7.93
N TRP A 26 -17.99 -6.83 6.84
CA TRP A 26 -17.27 -6.82 5.59
C TRP A 26 -16.52 -5.52 5.41
N VAL A 27 -15.34 -5.62 4.78
CA VAL A 27 -14.50 -4.49 4.37
C VAL A 27 -14.32 -4.61 2.87
N PHE A 28 -14.58 -3.53 2.17
CA PHE A 28 -14.46 -3.39 0.73
C PHE A 28 -13.34 -2.40 0.44
N SER A 29 -12.28 -2.85 -0.20
CA SER A 29 -11.22 -1.99 -0.71
C SER A 29 -11.13 -2.11 -2.22
N LYS A 30 -10.67 -1.05 -2.89
CA LYS A 30 -10.63 -0.97 -4.34
C LYS A 30 -9.51 -0.08 -4.81
N ASP A 31 -8.64 -0.64 -5.67
CA ASP A 31 -7.58 0.08 -6.35
C ASP A 31 -7.67 -0.05 -7.87
N LEU A 32 -7.04 0.92 -8.52
CA LEU A 32 -6.69 0.88 -9.92
C LEU A 32 -5.19 0.63 -10.04
N PHE A 33 -4.79 -0.19 -11.01
CA PHE A 33 -3.41 -0.48 -11.32
C PHE A 33 -3.21 -0.38 -12.84
N CYS A 34 -2.73 0.79 -13.28
CA CYS A 34 -2.76 1.23 -14.67
C CYS A 34 -1.37 1.25 -15.29
N GLU A 35 -1.26 0.79 -16.53
CA GLU A 35 -0.03 0.83 -17.32
C GLU A 35 0.44 2.28 -17.55
N ASN A 36 1.75 2.50 -17.41
CA ASN A 36 2.43 3.79 -17.45
C ASN A 36 2.13 4.74 -16.27
N VAL A 37 1.38 4.29 -15.26
CA VAL A 37 1.17 4.98 -13.99
C VAL A 37 1.84 4.18 -12.87
N HIS A 38 1.45 2.93 -12.70
CA HIS A 38 1.90 2.06 -11.61
C HIS A 38 2.91 1.00 -12.07
N PHE A 39 2.94 0.69 -13.36
CA PHE A 39 3.84 -0.30 -13.95
C PHE A 39 4.14 0.01 -15.41
N ARG A 40 5.20 -0.63 -15.91
CA ARG A 40 5.54 -0.66 -17.34
C ARG A 40 5.85 -2.09 -17.75
N ARG A 41 5.43 -2.45 -18.96
CA ARG A 41 5.73 -3.76 -19.56
C ARG A 41 7.19 -3.88 -20.00
N ASP A 42 7.93 -2.77 -20.00
CA ASP A 42 9.37 -2.74 -20.31
C ASP A 42 10.21 -3.46 -19.26
N TYR A 43 9.69 -3.62 -18.01
CA TYR A 43 10.43 -4.21 -16.90
C TYR A 43 9.59 -5.08 -15.94
N MET A 44 8.30 -5.19 -16.14
CA MET A 44 7.45 -6.10 -15.37
C MET A 44 6.76 -7.11 -16.29
N SER A 45 6.86 -8.39 -15.97
CA SER A 45 6.08 -9.44 -16.62
C SER A 45 4.59 -9.31 -16.29
N LEU A 46 3.73 -9.86 -17.14
CA LEU A 46 2.28 -9.81 -16.92
C LEU A 46 1.88 -10.53 -15.63
N ARG A 47 2.58 -11.59 -15.28
CA ARG A 47 2.39 -12.30 -14.02
C ARG A 47 2.71 -11.41 -12.81
N GLU A 48 3.82 -10.67 -12.84
CA GLU A 48 4.21 -9.74 -11.77
C GLU A 48 3.22 -8.58 -11.64
N ILE A 49 2.75 -8.05 -12.78
CA ILE A 49 1.72 -7.00 -12.83
C ILE A 49 0.44 -7.48 -12.12
N ALA A 50 -0.05 -8.68 -12.45
CA ALA A 50 -1.22 -9.28 -11.79
C ALA A 50 -1.00 -9.53 -10.30
N VAL A 51 0.17 -10.04 -9.91
CA VAL A 51 0.54 -10.25 -8.51
C VAL A 51 0.53 -8.93 -7.75
N LYS A 52 1.20 -7.89 -8.27
CA LYS A 52 1.32 -6.60 -7.59
C LYS A 52 -0.04 -5.91 -7.48
N SER A 53 -0.86 -5.91 -8.54
CA SER A 53 -2.21 -5.31 -8.51
C SER A 53 -3.12 -5.91 -7.43
N MET A 54 -2.99 -7.20 -7.14
CA MET A 54 -3.69 -7.86 -6.03
C MET A 54 -3.10 -7.48 -4.69
N LEU A 55 -1.75 -7.43 -4.59
CA LEU A 55 -1.08 -7.17 -3.32
C LEU A 55 -1.36 -5.76 -2.80
N VAL A 56 -1.37 -4.75 -3.67
CA VAL A 56 -1.63 -3.36 -3.26
C VAL A 56 -2.99 -3.25 -2.58
N ASN A 57 -4.04 -3.84 -3.14
CA ASN A 57 -5.38 -3.82 -2.58
C ASN A 57 -5.54 -4.75 -1.34
N ILE A 58 -4.78 -5.84 -1.28
CA ILE A 58 -4.72 -6.68 -0.08
C ILE A 58 -4.05 -5.93 1.08
N SER A 59 -3.13 -4.99 0.80
CA SER A 59 -2.51 -4.13 1.79
C SER A 59 -3.55 -3.34 2.59
N ASP A 60 -4.49 -2.69 1.91
CA ASP A 60 -5.62 -1.97 2.52
C ASP A 60 -6.41 -2.85 3.50
N ALA A 61 -6.78 -4.04 3.02
CA ALA A 61 -7.53 -4.97 3.84
C ALA A 61 -6.77 -5.37 5.12
N ILE A 62 -5.45 -5.55 5.01
CA ILE A 62 -4.59 -5.89 6.16
C ILE A 62 -4.52 -4.71 7.11
N ALA A 63 -4.30 -3.47 6.61
CA ALA A 63 -4.24 -2.26 7.43
C ALA A 63 -5.52 -2.03 8.23
N MET A 64 -6.67 -2.43 7.68
CA MET A 64 -7.96 -2.42 8.35
C MET A 64 -8.26 -3.63 9.24
N ASN A 65 -7.27 -4.50 9.50
CA ASN A 65 -7.46 -5.75 10.25
C ASN A 65 -8.55 -6.64 9.66
N ALA A 66 -8.66 -6.70 8.35
CA ALA A 66 -9.61 -7.51 7.62
C ALA A 66 -8.90 -8.61 6.83
N LYS A 67 -9.46 -9.81 6.84
CA LYS A 67 -8.92 -10.97 6.11
C LYS A 67 -9.61 -11.06 4.75
N PRO A 68 -8.88 -10.94 3.64
CA PRO A 68 -9.41 -11.12 2.29
C PRO A 68 -10.17 -12.43 2.13
N LYS A 69 -11.26 -12.41 1.37
CA LYS A 69 -12.10 -13.58 1.09
C LYS A 69 -12.43 -13.71 -0.38
N PHE A 70 -12.80 -12.60 -1.01
CA PHE A 70 -13.21 -12.58 -2.41
C PHE A 70 -12.53 -11.44 -3.14
N ALA A 71 -12.39 -11.58 -4.45
CA ALA A 71 -11.96 -10.53 -5.35
C ALA A 71 -12.89 -10.42 -6.56
N LEU A 72 -13.06 -9.19 -7.04
CA LEU A 72 -13.62 -8.86 -8.35
C LEU A 72 -12.54 -8.18 -9.17
N LEU A 73 -12.40 -8.55 -10.45
CA LEU A 73 -11.38 -8.02 -11.34
C LEU A 73 -12.05 -7.29 -12.52
N GLY A 74 -11.74 -6.01 -12.70
CA GLY A 74 -12.02 -5.28 -13.92
C GLY A 74 -10.74 -5.20 -14.75
N LEU A 75 -10.79 -5.58 -16.01
CA LEU A 75 -9.63 -5.61 -16.89
C LEU A 75 -9.90 -4.81 -18.16
N THR A 76 -9.02 -3.89 -18.47
CA THR A 76 -8.91 -3.31 -19.81
C THR A 76 -7.70 -3.96 -20.48
N LEU A 77 -7.89 -4.55 -21.65
CA LEU A 77 -6.83 -5.28 -22.37
C LEU A 77 -6.66 -4.73 -23.79
N PRO A 78 -5.42 -4.57 -24.29
CA PRO A 78 -5.18 -4.17 -25.67
C PRO A 78 -5.78 -5.16 -26.66
N LYS A 79 -6.32 -4.64 -27.78
CA LYS A 79 -6.94 -5.46 -28.83
C LYS A 79 -6.02 -6.56 -29.37
N ASN A 80 -4.72 -6.33 -29.37
CA ASN A 80 -3.70 -7.24 -29.89
C ASN A 80 -3.04 -8.13 -28.83
N ILE A 81 -3.57 -8.17 -27.60
CA ILE A 81 -3.05 -9.05 -26.55
C ILE A 81 -3.23 -10.51 -26.97
N LYS A 82 -2.19 -11.33 -26.75
CA LYS A 82 -2.21 -12.74 -27.11
C LYS A 82 -2.85 -13.58 -25.99
N GLU A 83 -3.43 -14.73 -26.34
CA GLU A 83 -3.96 -15.68 -25.34
C GLU A 83 -2.90 -16.13 -24.33
N SER A 84 -1.65 -16.32 -24.76
CA SER A 84 -0.53 -16.65 -23.86
C SER A 84 -0.26 -15.56 -22.82
N GLU A 85 -0.38 -14.28 -23.22
CA GLU A 85 -0.23 -13.13 -22.33
C GLU A 85 -1.41 -13.07 -21.32
N ILE A 86 -2.61 -13.36 -21.76
CA ILE A 86 -3.79 -13.46 -20.87
C ILE A 86 -3.60 -14.61 -19.86
N CYS A 87 -3.09 -15.76 -20.31
CA CYS A 87 -2.79 -16.89 -19.43
C CYS A 87 -1.72 -16.53 -18.36
N GLU A 88 -0.69 -15.78 -18.77
CA GLU A 88 0.34 -15.31 -17.84
C GLU A 88 -0.24 -14.36 -16.77
N LEU A 89 -1.04 -13.37 -17.20
CA LEU A 89 -1.75 -12.46 -16.31
C LEU A 89 -2.66 -13.24 -15.33
N ALA A 90 -3.47 -14.16 -15.86
CA ALA A 90 -4.35 -15.00 -15.06
C ALA A 90 -3.61 -15.87 -14.05
N SER A 91 -2.41 -16.36 -14.41
CA SER A 91 -1.58 -17.14 -13.47
C SER A 91 -1.17 -16.32 -12.25
N GLY A 92 -0.79 -15.03 -12.44
CA GLY A 92 -0.44 -14.12 -11.37
C GLY A 92 -1.61 -13.86 -10.39
N PHE A 93 -2.81 -13.62 -10.93
CA PHE A 93 -4.02 -13.48 -10.13
C PHE A 93 -4.33 -14.74 -9.33
N ASN A 94 -4.32 -15.91 -9.98
CA ASN A 94 -4.64 -17.19 -9.34
C ASN A 94 -3.64 -17.56 -8.25
N ASP A 95 -2.34 -17.35 -8.46
CA ASP A 95 -1.31 -17.63 -7.48
C ASP A 95 -1.46 -16.74 -6.24
N THR A 96 -1.74 -15.45 -6.44
CA THR A 96 -1.98 -14.52 -5.34
C THR A 96 -3.27 -14.87 -4.60
N ALA A 97 -4.34 -15.15 -5.32
CA ALA A 97 -5.61 -15.58 -4.74
C ALA A 97 -5.44 -16.85 -3.88
N ARG A 98 -4.71 -17.85 -4.39
CA ARG A 98 -4.40 -19.08 -3.65
C ARG A 98 -3.58 -18.81 -2.39
N LYS A 99 -2.53 -17.98 -2.50
CA LYS A 99 -1.67 -17.61 -1.37
C LYS A 99 -2.43 -16.96 -0.22
N PHE A 100 -3.41 -16.11 -0.52
CA PHE A 100 -4.18 -15.38 0.49
C PHE A 100 -5.54 -16.00 0.83
N GLY A 101 -5.88 -17.15 0.22
CA GLY A 101 -7.17 -17.82 0.43
C GLY A 101 -8.36 -17.01 -0.10
N ILE A 102 -8.15 -16.31 -1.21
CA ILE A 102 -9.13 -15.48 -1.91
C ILE A 102 -9.78 -16.30 -3.03
N LYS A 103 -11.09 -16.12 -3.24
CA LYS A 103 -11.78 -16.60 -4.45
C LYS A 103 -12.07 -15.42 -5.35
N ILE A 104 -11.62 -15.47 -6.59
CA ILE A 104 -12.04 -14.52 -7.64
C ILE A 104 -13.46 -14.93 -8.05
N ILE A 105 -14.44 -14.06 -7.81
CA ILE A 105 -15.86 -14.40 -7.94
C ILE A 105 -16.54 -13.67 -9.10
N GLY A 106 -15.81 -12.91 -9.88
CA GLY A 106 -16.32 -12.20 -11.05
C GLY A 106 -15.48 -10.97 -11.39
N GLY A 107 -16.03 -10.17 -12.24
CA GLY A 107 -15.41 -8.96 -12.76
C GLY A 107 -15.97 -8.63 -14.14
N ASP A 108 -15.26 -7.78 -14.86
CA ASP A 108 -15.56 -7.39 -16.22
C ASP A 108 -14.29 -7.26 -17.05
N THR A 109 -14.37 -7.45 -18.35
CA THR A 109 -13.23 -7.32 -19.27
C THR A 109 -13.65 -6.56 -20.52
N ILE A 110 -12.93 -5.49 -20.81
CA ILE A 110 -13.16 -4.65 -21.98
C ILE A 110 -11.89 -4.50 -22.81
N CYS A 111 -12.07 -4.07 -24.06
CA CYS A 111 -10.97 -3.70 -24.94
C CYS A 111 -10.56 -2.24 -24.69
N GLY A 112 -9.25 -1.96 -24.72
CA GLY A 112 -8.67 -0.61 -24.62
C GLY A 112 -7.31 -0.52 -25.28
N GLU A 113 -6.59 0.54 -25.00
CA GLU A 113 -5.26 0.79 -25.57
C GLU A 113 -4.13 0.19 -24.73
N LYS A 114 -4.33 0.09 -23.42
CA LYS A 114 -3.36 -0.32 -22.41
C LYS A 114 -3.96 -1.34 -21.47
N ILE A 115 -3.11 -1.93 -20.65
CA ILE A 115 -3.57 -2.80 -19.56
C ILE A 115 -3.91 -1.93 -18.36
N ASP A 116 -5.21 -1.87 -18.02
CA ASP A 116 -5.67 -1.29 -16.78
C ASP A 116 -6.39 -2.36 -15.95
N ILE A 117 -6.03 -2.44 -14.69
CA ILE A 117 -6.53 -3.45 -13.76
C ILE A 117 -7.25 -2.75 -12.63
N SER A 118 -8.48 -3.12 -12.40
CA SER A 118 -9.28 -2.70 -11.26
C SER A 118 -9.50 -3.90 -10.35
N VAL A 119 -9.00 -3.84 -9.12
CA VAL A 119 -9.18 -4.90 -8.14
C VAL A 119 -10.12 -4.41 -7.05
N THR A 120 -11.13 -5.21 -6.73
CA THR A 120 -11.94 -5.00 -5.52
C THR A 120 -11.73 -6.20 -4.61
N ILE A 121 -11.22 -5.96 -3.40
CA ILE A 121 -11.06 -7.00 -2.36
C ILE A 121 -12.20 -6.90 -1.36
N ILE A 122 -12.89 -8.01 -1.17
CA ILE A 122 -13.96 -8.17 -0.19
C ILE A 122 -13.40 -8.99 0.96
N SER A 123 -13.25 -8.34 2.10
CA SER A 123 -12.58 -8.89 3.27
C SER A 123 -13.52 -9.01 4.46
N LYS A 124 -13.16 -9.83 5.43
CA LYS A 124 -13.96 -10.02 6.65
C LYS A 124 -13.16 -9.63 7.88
N THR A 125 -13.77 -8.81 8.73
CA THR A 125 -13.18 -8.41 10.01
C THR A 125 -14.13 -8.73 11.17
N LYS A 126 -13.53 -8.96 12.36
CA LYS A 126 -14.28 -8.97 13.63
C LYS A 126 -14.27 -7.60 14.28
N LYS A 127 -13.22 -6.80 14.00
CA LYS A 127 -13.01 -5.46 14.53
C LYS A 127 -12.07 -4.74 13.59
N ALA A 128 -12.62 -3.86 12.77
CA ALA A 128 -11.83 -3.00 11.90
C ALA A 128 -10.92 -2.08 12.72
N ILE A 129 -9.76 -1.76 12.16
CA ILE A 129 -8.89 -0.68 12.61
C ILE A 129 -8.97 0.39 11.53
N PHE A 130 -9.13 1.63 11.96
CA PHE A 130 -9.33 2.79 11.10
C PHE A 130 -8.12 3.70 11.17
N ARG A 131 -7.96 4.58 10.19
CA ARG A 131 -6.99 5.69 10.21
C ARG A 131 -7.24 6.61 11.39
N LYS A 132 -8.51 6.81 11.76
CA LYS A 132 -8.95 7.59 12.92
C LYS A 132 -8.98 6.73 14.18
N GLY A 133 -8.44 7.22 15.31
CA GLY A 133 -8.48 6.52 16.60
C GLY A 133 -7.21 6.66 17.43
N ALA A 134 -6.18 7.26 16.87
CA ALA A 134 -4.96 7.59 17.60
C ALA A 134 -5.22 8.63 18.70
N LYS A 135 -4.41 8.60 19.76
CA LYS A 135 -4.58 9.47 20.92
C LYS A 135 -3.28 10.22 21.23
N ASN A 136 -3.43 11.35 21.89
CA ASN A 136 -2.29 12.06 22.47
C ASN A 136 -1.41 11.10 23.28
N SER A 137 -0.11 11.26 23.16
CA SER A 137 0.94 10.43 23.79
C SER A 137 1.08 9.01 23.24
N ASP A 138 0.32 8.59 22.21
CA ASP A 138 0.59 7.33 21.53
C ASP A 138 1.94 7.36 20.81
N PHE A 139 2.59 6.22 20.74
CA PHE A 139 3.67 6.02 19.78
C PHE A 139 3.11 5.85 18.39
N ILE A 140 3.84 6.37 17.41
CA ILE A 140 3.60 6.12 16.00
C ILE A 140 4.80 5.38 15.43
N ALA A 141 4.52 4.36 14.63
CA ALA A 141 5.52 3.44 14.09
C ALA A 141 5.12 2.96 12.70
N PHE A 142 6.10 2.47 11.96
CA PHE A 142 5.87 1.71 10.73
C PHE A 142 6.55 0.35 10.78
N THR A 143 6.06 -0.57 9.95
CA THR A 143 6.66 -1.90 9.75
C THR A 143 7.75 -1.85 8.69
N GLY A 144 8.72 -2.75 8.78
CA GLY A 144 9.78 -2.92 7.77
C GLY A 144 10.69 -1.72 7.60
N ASN A 145 11.24 -1.57 6.40
CA ASN A 145 12.15 -0.49 6.01
C ASN A 145 11.54 0.31 4.86
N LEU A 146 11.73 1.62 4.86
CA LEU A 146 11.27 2.55 3.83
C LEU A 146 12.44 3.07 2.98
N GLY A 147 12.13 3.64 1.82
CA GLY A 147 13.11 4.25 0.91
C GLY A 147 13.74 3.26 -0.08
N GLY A 148 13.41 1.97 0.02
CA GLY A 148 13.89 0.94 -0.90
C GLY A 148 13.21 1.00 -2.25
N VAL A 149 11.90 1.08 -2.27
CA VAL A 149 11.06 1.07 -3.47
C VAL A 149 11.42 2.20 -4.42
N LYS A 150 11.63 3.42 -3.91
CA LYS A 150 12.06 4.56 -4.72
C LYS A 150 13.39 4.29 -5.43
N LYS A 151 14.38 3.71 -4.75
CA LYS A 151 15.68 3.37 -5.33
C LYS A 151 15.57 2.30 -6.40
N GLU A 152 14.71 1.30 -6.19
CA GLU A 152 14.43 0.24 -7.15
C GLU A 152 13.77 0.81 -8.41
N PHE A 153 12.76 1.66 -8.24
CA PHE A 153 12.07 2.34 -9.34
C PHE A 153 13.01 3.26 -10.14
N GLU A 154 13.77 4.13 -9.48
CA GLU A 154 14.75 5.01 -10.14
C GLU A 154 15.80 4.21 -10.94
N TYR A 155 16.19 3.05 -10.44
CA TYR A 155 17.13 2.17 -11.15
C TYR A 155 16.51 1.55 -12.41
N LEU A 156 15.26 1.07 -12.33
CA LEU A 156 14.51 0.56 -13.49
C LEU A 156 14.31 1.63 -14.57
N GLU A 157 13.89 2.83 -14.19
CA GLU A 157 13.71 3.94 -15.13
C GLU A 157 15.04 4.32 -15.80
N ASN A 158 16.15 4.33 -15.06
CA ASN A 158 17.48 4.59 -15.63
C ASN A 158 17.90 3.54 -16.66
N LEU A 159 17.63 2.25 -16.40
CA LEU A 159 17.90 1.19 -17.37
C LEU A 159 17.04 1.33 -18.63
N ARG A 160 15.76 1.65 -18.46
CA ARG A 160 14.83 1.91 -19.56
C ARG A 160 15.25 3.11 -20.42
N GLU A 161 15.65 4.21 -19.79
CA GLU A 161 16.13 5.41 -20.49
C GLU A 161 17.41 5.19 -21.30
N LYS A 162 18.23 4.20 -20.93
CA LYS A 162 19.37 3.74 -21.71
C LYS A 162 18.97 2.92 -22.94
N GLY A 163 17.67 2.67 -23.16
CA GLY A 163 17.15 1.93 -24.30
C GLY A 163 17.33 0.41 -24.21
N LEU A 164 17.58 -0.15 -23.00
CA LEU A 164 17.70 -1.59 -22.81
C LEU A 164 16.32 -2.26 -23.03
N LYS A 165 16.34 -3.50 -23.53
CA LYS A 165 15.16 -4.34 -23.69
C LYS A 165 14.80 -5.04 -22.39
N PHE A 166 13.59 -5.60 -22.33
CA PHE A 166 13.04 -6.28 -21.15
C PHE A 166 14.02 -7.25 -20.49
N ASP A 167 14.57 -8.21 -21.25
CA ASP A 167 15.48 -9.23 -20.70
C ASP A 167 16.78 -8.63 -20.14
N GLU A 168 17.31 -7.59 -20.78
CA GLU A 168 18.51 -6.87 -20.34
C GLU A 168 18.23 -6.09 -19.05
N ILE A 169 17.11 -5.36 -19.01
CA ILE A 169 16.65 -4.63 -17.80
C ILE A 169 16.48 -5.61 -16.64
N ARG A 170 15.78 -6.72 -16.87
CA ARG A 170 15.52 -7.73 -15.83
C ARG A 170 16.79 -8.39 -15.35
N SER A 171 17.70 -8.76 -16.26
CA SER A 171 18.99 -9.35 -15.89
C SER A 171 19.81 -8.44 -14.97
N GLU A 172 19.88 -7.14 -15.28
CA GLU A 172 20.62 -6.17 -14.46
C GLU A 172 19.91 -5.88 -13.14
N PHE A 173 18.58 -5.74 -13.19
CA PHE A 173 17.77 -5.43 -12.02
C PHE A 173 17.78 -6.56 -11.00
N ASP A 174 17.54 -7.80 -11.43
CA ASP A 174 17.43 -8.96 -10.55
C ASP A 174 18.77 -9.32 -9.89
N LYS A 175 19.90 -9.07 -10.56
CA LYS A 175 21.23 -9.17 -9.94
C LYS A 175 21.39 -8.23 -8.76
N LYS A 176 20.83 -7.02 -8.84
CA LYS A 176 20.97 -5.98 -7.83
C LYS A 176 19.90 -6.07 -6.75
N PHE A 177 18.67 -6.43 -7.10
CA PHE A 177 17.49 -6.40 -6.24
C PHE A 177 16.72 -7.73 -6.25
N ALA A 178 17.37 -8.82 -5.86
CA ALA A 178 16.81 -10.18 -5.90
C ALA A 178 15.47 -10.36 -5.18
N ASN A 179 15.14 -9.49 -4.20
CA ASN A 179 13.88 -9.49 -3.45
C ASN A 179 13.20 -8.12 -3.53
N SER A 180 12.98 -7.64 -4.74
CA SER A 180 12.42 -6.32 -4.99
C SER A 180 11.04 -6.14 -4.33
N LYS A 181 10.93 -5.11 -3.50
CA LYS A 181 9.66 -4.67 -2.93
C LYS A 181 8.82 -3.92 -3.96
N PHE A 182 9.44 -3.23 -4.90
CA PHE A 182 8.76 -2.57 -6.00
C PHE A 182 7.98 -3.57 -6.87
N ILE A 183 8.61 -4.70 -7.22
CA ILE A 183 7.96 -5.76 -8.01
C ILE A 183 6.93 -6.52 -7.16
N LYS A 184 7.28 -6.85 -5.92
CA LYS A 184 6.45 -7.69 -5.05
C LYS A 184 6.47 -7.19 -3.61
N PRO A 185 5.51 -6.32 -3.24
CA PRO A 185 5.37 -5.85 -1.87
C PRO A 185 5.28 -6.98 -0.85
N ASN A 186 5.92 -6.79 0.31
CA ASN A 186 5.94 -7.78 1.38
C ASN A 186 4.92 -7.43 2.46
N LEU A 187 3.70 -7.94 2.33
CA LEU A 187 2.60 -7.59 3.22
C LEU A 187 2.75 -8.17 4.62
N ARG A 188 2.44 -7.39 5.64
CA ARG A 188 2.65 -7.68 7.06
C ARG A 188 1.46 -8.31 7.78
N GLY A 189 0.57 -8.99 7.06
CA GLY A 189 -0.69 -9.53 7.60
C GLY A 189 -0.52 -10.41 8.84
N ASN A 190 0.47 -11.32 8.86
CA ASN A 190 0.71 -12.20 10.01
C ASN A 190 1.05 -11.42 11.31
N PHE A 191 1.88 -10.38 11.19
CA PHE A 191 2.18 -9.48 12.29
C PHE A 191 0.95 -8.68 12.69
N PHE A 192 0.30 -8.05 11.72
CA PHE A 192 -0.77 -7.10 11.97
C PHE A 192 -1.97 -7.74 12.66
N TYR A 193 -2.45 -8.87 12.17
CA TYR A 193 -3.57 -9.60 12.80
C TYR A 193 -3.29 -10.05 14.24
N LYS A 194 -2.04 -10.43 14.56
CA LYS A 194 -1.65 -10.80 15.92
C LYS A 194 -1.53 -9.62 16.87
N SER A 195 -1.15 -8.45 16.35
CA SER A 195 -0.94 -7.21 17.12
C SER A 195 -2.17 -6.30 17.17
N ALA A 196 -3.19 -6.54 16.33
CA ALA A 196 -4.36 -5.69 16.13
C ALA A 196 -5.05 -5.23 17.44
N LYS A 197 -5.16 -6.10 18.44
CA LYS A 197 -5.76 -5.75 19.74
C LYS A 197 -4.98 -4.73 20.55
N PHE A 198 -3.74 -4.45 20.19
CA PHE A 198 -2.85 -3.47 20.82
C PHE A 198 -2.71 -2.18 20.02
N ILE A 199 -3.19 -2.16 18.77
CA ILE A 199 -3.15 -1.05 17.83
C ILE A 199 -4.44 -0.24 17.96
N ARG A 200 -4.35 1.08 17.89
CA ARG A 200 -5.49 1.99 17.96
C ARG A 200 -5.95 2.48 16.61
N SER A 201 -5.01 2.82 15.77
CA SER A 201 -5.28 3.26 14.41
C SER A 201 -4.14 2.84 13.47
N ALA A 202 -4.44 2.68 12.21
CA ALA A 202 -3.47 2.29 11.21
C ALA A 202 -3.93 2.70 9.80
N MET A 203 -2.98 2.70 8.87
CA MET A 203 -3.17 2.75 7.43
C MET A 203 -1.97 2.09 6.76
N ASP A 204 -2.07 1.73 5.50
CA ASP A 204 -0.91 1.33 4.73
C ASP A 204 -0.12 2.56 4.22
N LEU A 205 1.11 2.33 3.75
CA LEU A 205 2.00 3.35 3.19
C LEU A 205 2.07 3.17 1.67
N SER A 206 1.21 3.86 0.96
CA SER A 206 1.10 3.83 -0.50
C SER A 206 1.66 5.08 -1.16
N ASP A 207 1.34 6.27 -0.65
CA ASP A 207 1.77 7.56 -1.20
C ASP A 207 3.15 8.01 -0.69
N GLY A 208 3.71 7.28 0.26
CA GLY A 208 4.94 7.60 0.97
C GLY A 208 4.71 8.21 2.33
N LEU A 209 5.66 7.93 3.26
CA LEU A 209 5.50 8.29 4.66
C LEU A 209 5.15 9.78 4.87
N GLY A 210 5.67 10.69 4.04
CA GLY A 210 5.39 12.12 4.19
C GLY A 210 3.93 12.47 3.97
N VAL A 211 3.33 11.96 2.88
CA VAL A 211 1.92 12.20 2.51
C VAL A 211 1.00 11.47 3.50
N ASP A 212 1.27 10.20 3.74
CA ASP A 212 0.42 9.34 4.56
C ASP A 212 0.43 9.77 6.03
N LEU A 213 1.59 10.20 6.55
CA LEU A 213 1.70 10.76 7.89
C LEU A 213 0.91 12.07 8.04
N ASP A 214 1.02 12.98 7.07
CA ASP A 214 0.23 14.24 7.09
C ASP A 214 -1.27 13.94 7.11
N ARG A 215 -1.73 13.03 6.24
CA ARG A 215 -3.12 12.55 6.20
C ARG A 215 -3.54 11.93 7.54
N PHE A 216 -2.70 11.07 8.12
CA PHE A 216 -2.93 10.43 9.40
C PHE A 216 -3.06 11.44 10.55
N LEU A 217 -2.17 12.42 10.61
CA LEU A 217 -2.16 13.46 11.64
C LEU A 217 -3.41 14.36 11.54
N ARG A 218 -3.80 14.77 10.32
CA ARG A 218 -5.00 15.59 10.09
C ARG A 218 -6.27 14.89 10.52
N ILE A 219 -6.47 13.62 10.13
CA ILE A 219 -7.66 12.83 10.48
C ILE A 219 -7.81 12.69 12.01
N ASN A 220 -6.70 12.60 12.73
CA ASN A 220 -6.67 12.45 14.19
C ASN A 220 -6.60 13.78 14.94
N ALA A 221 -6.46 14.92 14.26
CA ALA A 221 -6.23 16.23 14.83
C ALA A 221 -5.07 16.24 15.86
N LEU A 222 -3.97 15.61 15.49
CA LEU A 222 -2.77 15.46 16.31
C LEU A 222 -1.54 16.01 15.60
N GLY A 223 -0.53 16.39 16.36
CA GLY A 223 0.83 16.65 15.93
C GLY A 223 1.74 15.47 16.26
N ILE A 224 3.01 15.62 15.93
CA ILE A 224 4.05 14.62 16.16
C ILE A 224 5.32 15.26 16.74
N SER A 225 5.91 14.59 17.72
CA SER A 225 7.28 14.80 18.17
C SER A 225 8.11 13.62 17.68
N PHE A 226 9.11 13.89 16.82
CA PHE A 226 9.97 12.85 16.27
C PHE A 226 10.95 12.32 17.32
N LEU A 227 11.03 11.00 17.43
CA LEU A 227 11.97 10.27 18.30
C LEU A 227 13.16 9.72 17.51
N LYS A 228 13.04 9.65 16.20
CA LYS A 228 14.06 9.20 15.27
C LYS A 228 14.03 10.10 14.04
N GLU A 229 15.20 10.43 13.54
CA GLU A 229 15.33 11.12 12.25
C GLU A 229 14.93 10.17 11.11
N ILE A 230 14.11 10.66 10.20
CA ILE A 230 13.69 9.96 8.98
C ILE A 230 14.31 10.71 7.80
N SER A 231 15.01 9.99 6.96
CA SER A 231 15.67 10.58 5.79
C SER A 231 14.64 11.07 4.75
N LYS A 232 15.04 12.03 3.91
CA LYS A 232 14.20 12.51 2.80
C LYS A 232 13.79 11.36 1.86
N GLY A 233 14.69 10.37 1.66
CA GLY A 233 14.40 9.20 0.84
C GLY A 233 13.28 8.32 1.42
N GLU A 234 13.29 8.09 2.74
CA GLU A 234 12.25 7.34 3.44
C GLU A 234 10.91 8.08 3.42
N PHE A 235 10.92 9.41 3.58
CA PHE A 235 9.70 10.23 3.52
C PHE A 235 9.05 10.25 2.14
N ALA A 236 9.84 10.23 1.07
CA ALA A 236 9.38 10.40 -0.30
C ALA A 236 9.19 9.08 -1.07
N SER A 237 9.40 7.92 -0.42
CA SER A 237 9.25 6.61 -1.07
C SER A 237 7.81 6.15 -1.00
N GLY A 238 7.09 6.23 -2.10
CA GLY A 238 5.77 5.65 -2.27
C GLY A 238 5.82 4.15 -2.56
N GLU A 239 4.66 3.51 -2.63
CA GLU A 239 4.47 2.09 -2.95
C GLU A 239 5.21 1.11 -2.03
N GLU A 240 5.51 1.52 -0.80
CA GLU A 240 6.20 0.67 0.18
C GLU A 240 5.29 -0.44 0.74
N TYR A 241 3.98 -0.20 0.83
CA TYR A 241 2.96 -1.11 1.35
C TYR A 241 3.33 -1.73 2.70
N GLU A 242 4.08 -0.96 3.49
CA GLU A 242 4.26 -1.18 4.92
C GLU A 242 3.08 -0.56 5.68
N ILE A 243 2.96 -0.83 6.97
CA ILE A 243 1.83 -0.34 7.77
C ILE A 243 2.31 0.76 8.72
N LEU A 244 1.70 1.94 8.61
CA LEU A 244 1.77 3.03 9.59
C LEU A 244 0.72 2.79 10.66
N PHE A 245 1.11 2.82 11.94
CA PHE A 245 0.16 2.55 13.02
C PHE A 245 0.51 3.26 14.31
N ALA A 246 -0.54 3.57 15.10
CA ALA A 246 -0.40 4.19 16.41
C ALA A 246 -0.89 3.26 17.53
N PHE A 247 -0.22 3.33 18.67
CA PHE A 247 -0.51 2.48 19.81
C PHE A 247 -0.09 3.12 21.14
N SER A 248 -0.75 2.72 22.23
CA SER A 248 -0.39 3.17 23.57
C SER A 248 1.03 2.72 23.98
N PRO A 249 1.85 3.58 24.59
CA PRO A 249 3.16 3.21 25.13
C PRO A 249 3.16 1.95 26.01
N LYS A 250 2.08 1.69 26.72
CA LYS A 250 1.87 0.48 27.55
C LYS A 250 1.91 -0.83 26.76
N ASN A 251 1.71 -0.77 25.44
CA ASN A 251 1.68 -1.94 24.56
C ASN A 251 3.00 -2.16 23.81
N ARG A 252 4.00 -1.28 23.99
CA ARG A 252 5.27 -1.31 23.25
C ARG A 252 5.91 -2.70 23.25
N ASP A 253 6.17 -3.25 24.42
CA ASP A 253 6.89 -4.52 24.56
C ASP A 253 6.10 -5.72 23.98
N LYS A 254 4.76 -5.66 24.09
CA LYS A 254 3.88 -6.67 23.50
C LYS A 254 3.96 -6.65 21.97
N ILE A 255 3.91 -5.47 21.36
CA ILE A 255 4.01 -5.27 19.90
C ILE A 255 5.39 -5.72 19.41
N LEU A 256 6.48 -5.29 20.05
CA LEU A 256 7.83 -5.67 19.67
C LEU A 256 8.08 -7.17 19.82
N LYS A 257 7.53 -7.81 20.86
CA LYS A 257 7.59 -9.27 21.02
C LYS A 257 6.87 -10.02 19.90
N ILE A 258 5.71 -9.52 19.47
CA ILE A 258 4.96 -10.11 18.34
C ILE A 258 5.74 -9.90 17.05
N ALA A 259 6.27 -8.70 16.81
CA ALA A 259 7.06 -8.36 15.64
C ALA A 259 8.28 -9.30 15.51
N LYS A 260 9.06 -9.48 16.59
CA LYS A 260 10.19 -10.41 16.63
C LYS A 260 9.76 -11.85 16.27
N LYS A 261 8.63 -12.34 16.80
CA LYS A 261 8.10 -13.67 16.47
C LYS A 261 7.64 -13.81 15.02
N CYS A 262 7.29 -12.70 14.37
CA CYS A 262 6.85 -12.68 12.98
C CYS A 262 7.99 -12.34 11.99
N GLY A 263 9.21 -12.06 12.49
CA GLY A 263 10.33 -11.62 11.65
C GLY A 263 10.08 -10.26 10.99
N VAL A 264 9.34 -9.36 11.67
CA VAL A 264 9.01 -8.03 11.17
C VAL A 264 9.75 -6.98 11.98
N GLU A 265 10.47 -6.12 11.32
CA GLU A 265 11.09 -4.95 11.94
C GLU A 265 10.03 -3.86 12.20
N ILE A 266 10.14 -3.17 13.33
CA ILE A 266 9.26 -2.05 13.70
C ILE A 266 10.12 -0.84 14.03
N THR A 267 9.89 0.24 13.31
CA THR A 267 10.49 1.54 13.62
C THR A 267 9.48 2.42 14.33
N ILE A 268 9.67 2.63 15.63
CA ILE A 268 8.95 3.65 16.41
C ILE A 268 9.68 4.97 16.16
N PHE A 269 9.08 5.87 15.40
CA PHE A 269 9.76 7.09 14.95
C PHE A 269 9.21 8.38 15.53
N GLY A 270 8.08 8.29 16.26
CA GLY A 270 7.49 9.48 16.84
C GLY A 270 6.54 9.19 18.00
N ARG A 271 6.16 10.27 18.68
CA ARG A 271 5.12 10.31 19.69
C ARG A 271 4.08 11.34 19.28
N LEU A 272 2.82 10.93 19.28
CA LEU A 272 1.72 11.82 18.95
C LEU A 272 1.44 12.80 20.09
N GLU A 273 1.16 14.05 19.76
CA GLU A 273 0.90 15.11 20.72
C GLU A 273 -0.31 15.94 20.29
N LYS A 274 -0.85 16.73 21.23
CA LYS A 274 -1.90 17.70 20.90
C LYS A 274 -1.34 18.72 19.91
N LEU A 275 -2.16 19.11 18.94
CA LEU A 275 -1.82 20.22 18.06
C LEU A 275 -1.50 21.46 18.87
N ASN A 276 -0.38 22.09 18.58
CA ASN A 276 0.02 23.38 19.09
C ASN A 276 0.61 24.21 17.94
N GLU A 277 0.82 25.50 18.13
CA GLU A 277 1.34 26.41 17.09
C GLU A 277 2.72 26.01 16.54
N LYS A 278 3.48 25.16 17.26
CA LYS A 278 4.78 24.64 16.86
C LYS A 278 4.69 23.34 16.06
N THR A 279 3.60 22.61 16.17
CA THR A 279 3.37 21.38 15.39
C THR A 279 2.84 21.74 14.01
N LYS A 280 3.72 22.13 13.10
CA LYS A 280 3.35 22.30 11.68
C LYS A 280 3.16 20.93 11.07
N PHE A 281 2.03 20.73 10.37
CA PHE A 281 1.89 19.62 9.44
C PHE A 281 3.06 19.64 8.45
N ILE A 282 3.53 18.46 8.05
CA ILE A 282 4.62 18.32 7.09
C ILE A 282 4.09 18.83 5.74
N ASN A 283 4.27 20.13 5.49
CA ASN A 283 3.94 20.72 4.21
C ASN A 283 4.97 20.27 3.17
N SER A 284 4.50 19.76 2.03
CA SER A 284 5.22 19.58 0.78
C SER A 284 5.77 18.20 0.42
N VAL A 285 4.97 17.14 0.49
CA VAL A 285 5.21 16.00 -0.40
C VAL A 285 4.07 15.96 -1.40
N ARG A 286 4.35 16.00 -2.72
CA ARG A 286 3.33 15.95 -3.77
C ARG A 286 2.86 14.51 -3.94
N ASN A 287 1.56 14.32 -4.12
CA ASN A 287 0.99 13.03 -4.49
C ASN A 287 1.48 12.64 -5.89
N HIS A 288 2.13 11.50 -6.05
CA HIS A 288 2.74 11.06 -7.31
C HIS A 288 1.71 10.60 -8.37
N HIS A 289 0.46 10.37 -8.00
CA HIS A 289 -0.61 9.99 -8.94
C HIS A 289 -1.10 11.15 -9.82
N PHE A 290 -0.82 12.39 -9.43
CA PHE A 290 -1.21 13.59 -10.17
C PHE A 290 0.04 14.43 -10.46
N CYS A 291 0.77 14.06 -11.52
CA CYS A 291 1.84 14.89 -12.06
C CYS A 291 1.23 16.13 -12.72
N ASP A 292 1.72 17.32 -12.32
CA ASP A 292 1.49 18.58 -13.06
C ASP A 292 2.34 18.61 -14.32
#